data_f2a9640e5b6a80b78a699dd8ffb6a3a2
#
_entry.id   f2a9640e5b6a80b78a699dd8ffb6a3a2
#
_cell.length_a   1.000
_cell.length_b   1.000
_cell.length_c   1.000
_cell.angle_alpha   90.00
_cell.angle_beta   90.00
_cell.angle_gamma   90.00
#
_symmetry.space_group_name_H-M   'P 1'
#
loop_
_entity.id
_entity.type
_entity.pdbx_description
1 polymer ?
#
loop_
_entity_poly.entity_id
_entity_poly.type
_entity_poly.pdbx_seq_one_letter_code
_entity_poly.pdbx_strand_id
1 'polypeptide(L)'
;IMQSQRTKVGSHYRVYAVMSGLNVAPQNIANWVMYSDDFGQNWHILGDPMTPAIPYNADEPKCEELPDGSIVVSSRRGNGRWFNVFRFTDSAKGEGYWDTMAHGTLVKASANACNGEILIVPVVKKATGKKMYLALQSVPFGPAGRTNVGINYKELAGYEDFGSSALFAKDWDGAHMSSYIGSAYSTMA
;
A
#
# COMPACT_ATOMS: atom_id res chain seq x y z
N ILE A 1 -3.40 -6.67 8.36
CA ILE A 1 -2.89 -5.99 9.56
C ILE A 1 -1.38 -5.90 9.42
N MET A 2 -0.83 -4.73 9.73
CA MET A 2 0.61 -4.44 9.68
C MET A 2 1.02 -3.82 11.03
N GLN A 3 2.17 -4.21 11.56
CA GLN A 3 2.76 -3.55 12.73
C GLN A 3 3.82 -2.55 12.26
N SER A 4 3.76 -1.33 12.77
CA SER A 4 4.81 -0.34 12.54
C SER A 4 6.16 -0.83 13.03
N GLN A 5 7.21 -0.45 12.31
CA GLN A 5 8.59 -0.64 12.74
C GLN A 5 9.19 0.68 13.27
N ARG A 6 8.49 1.81 13.12
CA ARG A 6 8.96 3.16 13.45
C ARG A 6 8.12 3.88 14.49
N THR A 7 6.80 3.81 14.37
CA THR A 7 5.90 4.50 15.30
C THR A 7 5.70 3.66 16.54
N LYS A 8 6.26 4.12 17.65
CA LYS A 8 6.14 3.50 18.97
C LYS A 8 5.40 4.43 19.92
N VAL A 9 4.35 3.92 20.56
CA VAL A 9 3.57 4.62 21.56
C VAL A 9 3.71 3.90 22.90
N GLY A 10 4.31 4.58 23.88
CA GLY A 10 4.70 3.94 25.13
C GLY A 10 5.70 2.81 24.91
N SER A 11 5.33 1.58 25.30
CA SER A 11 6.15 0.38 25.15
C SER A 11 5.84 -0.42 23.87
N HIS A 12 4.85 0.00 23.06
CA HIS A 12 4.31 -0.80 21.96
C HIS A 12 4.47 -0.12 20.63
N TYR A 13 4.68 -0.90 19.58
CA TYR A 13 4.58 -0.42 18.22
C TYR A 13 3.12 -0.36 17.78
N ARG A 14 2.75 0.72 17.11
CA ARG A 14 1.42 0.91 16.53
C ARG A 14 1.08 -0.21 15.55
N VAL A 15 -0.16 -0.66 15.59
CA VAL A 15 -0.72 -1.62 14.63
C VAL A 15 -1.67 -0.90 13.70
N TYR A 16 -1.59 -1.20 12.40
CA TYR A 16 -2.48 -0.68 11.38
C TYR A 16 -3.34 -1.78 10.78
N ALA A 17 -4.57 -1.44 10.46
CA ALA A 17 -5.48 -2.29 9.71
C ALA A 17 -6.16 -1.48 8.60
N VAL A 18 -6.43 -2.13 7.49
CA VAL A 18 -7.18 -1.52 6.38
C VAL A 18 -8.56 -2.12 6.29
N MET A 19 -9.53 -1.31 5.89
CA MET A 19 -10.91 -1.73 5.70
C MET A 19 -11.51 -1.14 4.44
N SER A 20 -12.45 -1.89 3.85
CA SER A 20 -13.37 -1.39 2.84
C SER A 20 -14.71 -1.12 3.49
N GLY A 21 -15.34 -0.02 3.10
CA GLY A 21 -16.65 0.38 3.59
C GLY A 21 -17.41 1.19 2.56
N LEU A 22 -18.69 1.41 2.82
CA LEU A 22 -19.51 2.30 1.97
C LEU A 22 -19.28 3.75 2.38
N ASN A 23 -18.86 4.56 1.43
CA ASN A 23 -18.86 6.00 1.58
C ASN A 23 -20.31 6.52 1.47
N VAL A 24 -20.67 7.47 2.32
CA VAL A 24 -22.06 7.97 2.43
C VAL A 24 -22.46 8.79 1.20
N ALA A 25 -21.53 9.52 0.63
CA ALA A 25 -21.79 10.32 -0.56
C ALA A 25 -20.50 10.53 -1.41
N PRO A 26 -20.44 10.04 -2.66
CA PRO A 26 -21.42 9.14 -3.29
C PRO A 26 -21.40 7.75 -2.66
N GLN A 27 -22.52 7.04 -2.68
CA GLN A 27 -22.58 5.64 -2.22
C GLN A 27 -21.65 4.79 -3.06
N ASN A 28 -20.46 4.53 -2.53
CA ASN A 28 -19.41 3.82 -3.23
C ASN A 28 -18.47 3.13 -2.23
N ILE A 29 -17.85 2.04 -2.64
CA ILE A 29 -16.85 1.38 -1.83
C ILE A 29 -15.61 2.28 -1.77
N ALA A 30 -15.15 2.56 -0.55
CA ALA A 30 -13.96 3.34 -0.25
C ALA A 30 -13.08 2.58 0.74
N ASN A 31 -11.83 3.01 0.89
CA ASN A 31 -10.90 2.40 1.83
C ASN A 31 -10.48 3.37 2.92
N TRP A 32 -10.40 2.87 4.14
CA TRP A 32 -9.85 3.55 5.31
C TRP A 32 -8.69 2.76 5.89
N VAL A 33 -7.84 3.45 6.63
CA VAL A 33 -6.85 2.84 7.51
C VAL A 33 -7.24 3.15 8.94
N MET A 34 -7.16 2.15 9.79
CA MET A 34 -7.30 2.28 11.23
C MET A 34 -5.96 2.00 11.89
N TYR A 35 -5.74 2.56 13.08
CA TYR A 35 -4.60 2.23 13.91
C TYR A 35 -5.00 1.94 15.35
N SER A 36 -4.17 1.17 16.04
CA SER A 36 -4.27 0.88 17.46
C SER A 36 -2.91 1.03 18.13
N ASP A 37 -2.90 1.67 19.29
CA ASP A 37 -1.73 1.85 20.14
C ASP A 37 -1.75 0.97 21.39
N ASP A 38 -2.74 0.07 21.49
CA ASP A 38 -3.00 -0.79 22.65
C ASP A 38 -3.30 -2.26 22.27
N PHE A 39 -2.58 -2.78 21.27
CA PHE A 39 -2.73 -4.15 20.75
C PHE A 39 -4.13 -4.49 20.22
N GLY A 40 -4.82 -3.54 19.65
CA GLY A 40 -6.11 -3.76 19.01
C GLY A 40 -7.30 -3.72 19.97
N GLN A 41 -7.11 -3.24 21.21
CA GLN A 41 -8.21 -3.04 22.15
C GLN A 41 -9.08 -1.85 21.74
N ASN A 42 -8.44 -0.76 21.30
CA ASN A 42 -9.11 0.41 20.73
C ASN A 42 -8.56 0.72 19.35
N TRP A 43 -9.45 1.14 18.44
CA TRP A 43 -9.11 1.48 17.08
C TRP A 43 -9.55 2.88 16.74
N HIS A 44 -8.69 3.61 16.03
CA HIS A 44 -8.91 4.97 15.55
C HIS A 44 -8.74 5.01 14.04
N ILE A 45 -9.54 5.83 13.37
CA ILE A 45 -9.32 6.08 11.93
C ILE A 45 -8.07 6.94 11.77
N LEU A 46 -7.21 6.58 10.83
CA LEU A 46 -6.03 7.36 10.49
C LEU A 46 -6.44 8.57 9.65
N GLY A 47 -6.24 9.77 10.19
CA GLY A 47 -6.69 11.02 9.58
C GLY A 47 -8.17 11.31 9.87
N ASP A 48 -8.79 12.08 8.98
CA ASP A 48 -10.20 12.44 9.08
C ASP A 48 -11.10 11.27 8.68
N PRO A 49 -12.05 10.82 9.55
CA PRO A 49 -12.99 9.75 9.23
C PRO A 49 -13.87 10.02 7.98
N MET A 50 -14.07 11.29 7.64
CA MET A 50 -14.84 11.68 6.45
C MET A 50 -14.00 11.69 5.17
N THR A 51 -12.69 11.53 5.29
CA THR A 51 -11.75 11.55 4.15
C THR A 51 -11.06 10.18 4.01
N PRO A 52 -11.67 9.24 3.25
CA PRO A 52 -11.07 7.93 3.06
C PRO A 52 -9.73 7.99 2.31
N ALA A 53 -8.87 7.03 2.59
CA ALA A 53 -7.59 6.87 1.89
C ALA A 53 -7.76 6.75 0.37
N ILE A 54 -8.72 5.92 -0.06
CA ILE A 54 -9.15 5.82 -1.46
C ILE A 54 -10.68 6.03 -1.49
N PRO A 55 -11.16 7.14 -2.06
CA PRO A 55 -12.52 7.62 -1.79
C PRO A 55 -13.64 6.93 -2.59
N TYR A 56 -13.32 6.18 -3.66
CA TYR A 56 -14.35 5.55 -4.47
C TYR A 56 -13.83 4.41 -5.35
N ASN A 57 -14.73 3.47 -5.69
CA ASN A 57 -14.44 2.28 -6.50
C ASN A 57 -13.23 1.47 -6.00
N ALA A 58 -13.04 1.45 -4.70
CA ALA A 58 -11.85 0.89 -4.05
C ALA A 58 -12.23 -0.36 -3.26
N ASP A 59 -11.50 -1.45 -3.47
CA ASP A 59 -11.75 -2.73 -2.82
C ASP A 59 -10.43 -3.38 -2.42
N GLU A 60 -10.48 -4.34 -1.51
CA GLU A 60 -9.35 -5.18 -1.08
C GLU A 60 -8.04 -4.39 -0.87
N PRO A 61 -8.03 -3.43 0.07
CA PRO A 61 -6.85 -2.62 0.35
C PRO A 61 -5.80 -3.38 1.15
N LYS A 62 -4.55 -2.95 1.01
CA LYS A 62 -3.42 -3.29 1.88
C LYS A 62 -2.69 -2.02 2.26
N CYS A 63 -2.02 -1.99 3.40
CA CYS A 63 -1.17 -0.87 3.77
C CYS A 63 0.21 -1.35 4.22
N GLU A 64 1.20 -0.46 4.07
CA GLU A 64 2.57 -0.69 4.49
C GLU A 64 3.23 0.62 4.95
N GLU A 65 4.26 0.52 5.77
CA GLU A 65 5.01 1.67 6.28
C GLU A 65 6.18 2.00 5.34
N LEU A 66 6.21 3.23 4.84
CA LEU A 66 7.28 3.75 3.99
C LEU A 66 8.56 4.05 4.78
N PRO A 67 9.71 4.22 4.13
CA PRO A 67 10.99 4.46 4.79
C PRO A 67 11.03 5.68 5.72
N ASP A 68 10.19 6.68 5.49
CA ASP A 68 10.06 7.89 6.32
C ASP A 68 9.00 7.76 7.44
N GLY A 69 8.34 6.60 7.55
CA GLY A 69 7.26 6.36 8.52
C GLY A 69 5.86 6.72 8.03
N SER A 70 5.73 7.31 6.84
CA SER A 70 4.43 7.52 6.18
C SER A 70 3.76 6.18 5.88
N ILE A 71 2.44 6.17 5.72
CA ILE A 71 1.68 4.95 5.42
C ILE A 71 1.21 4.99 3.97
N VAL A 72 1.58 3.98 3.18
CA VAL A 72 1.04 3.78 1.85
C VAL A 72 -0.12 2.78 1.89
N VAL A 73 -1.20 3.11 1.20
CA VAL A 73 -2.30 2.19 0.88
C VAL A 73 -2.17 1.76 -0.57
N SER A 74 -2.27 0.45 -0.81
CA SER A 74 -2.45 -0.13 -2.13
C SER A 74 -3.84 -0.72 -2.22
N SER A 75 -4.65 -0.24 -3.15
CA SER A 75 -6.04 -0.66 -3.31
C SER A 75 -6.30 -1.32 -4.66
N ARG A 76 -7.10 -2.40 -4.64
CA ARG A 76 -7.69 -2.93 -5.84
C ARG A 76 -8.69 -1.91 -6.39
N ARG A 77 -8.55 -1.60 -7.67
CA ARG A 77 -9.46 -0.76 -8.41
C ARG A 77 -9.44 -1.14 -9.88
N GLY A 78 -10.44 -0.72 -10.65
CA GLY A 78 -10.43 -0.97 -12.10
C GLY A 78 -9.11 -0.52 -12.73
N ASN A 79 -8.57 -1.35 -13.62
CA ASN A 79 -7.30 -1.15 -14.32
C ASN A 79 -6.03 -1.24 -13.44
N GLY A 80 -6.01 -2.05 -12.41
CA GLY A 80 -4.78 -2.36 -11.65
C GLY A 80 -4.81 -1.91 -10.19
N ARG A 81 -3.72 -1.32 -9.71
CA ARG A 81 -3.57 -0.88 -8.32
C ARG A 81 -3.55 0.63 -8.24
N TRP A 82 -4.17 1.15 -7.20
CA TRP A 82 -4.17 2.56 -6.85
C TRP A 82 -3.50 2.74 -5.51
N PHE A 83 -2.73 3.81 -5.38
CA PHE A 83 -1.95 4.12 -4.20
C PHE A 83 -2.37 5.46 -3.61
N ASN A 84 -2.35 5.57 -2.29
CA ASN A 84 -2.37 6.84 -1.59
C ASN A 84 -1.41 6.80 -0.40
N VAL A 85 -0.81 7.93 -0.07
CA VAL A 85 0.16 8.07 1.00
C VAL A 85 -0.39 9.00 2.08
N PHE A 86 -0.39 8.52 3.32
CA PHE A 86 -0.69 9.34 4.50
C PHE A 86 0.57 10.01 5.02
N ARG A 87 0.50 11.32 5.16
CA ARG A 87 1.57 12.15 5.71
C ARG A 87 1.25 12.55 7.13
N PHE A 88 2.12 12.17 8.06
CA PHE A 88 1.97 12.58 9.45
C PHE A 88 2.42 14.03 9.64
N THR A 89 1.60 14.80 10.37
CA THR A 89 1.98 16.07 11.01
C THR A 89 2.39 15.85 12.46
N ASP A 90 1.77 14.85 13.11
CA ASP A 90 2.15 14.34 14.43
C ASP A 90 1.95 12.81 14.45
N SER A 91 3.01 12.06 14.23
CA SER A 91 2.94 10.60 14.17
C SER A 91 2.53 9.98 15.52
N ALA A 92 2.92 10.58 16.63
CA ALA A 92 2.58 10.08 17.97
C ALA A 92 1.06 10.09 18.21
N LYS A 93 0.36 11.10 17.66
CA LYS A 93 -1.10 11.22 17.77
C LYS A 93 -1.88 10.60 16.61
N GLY A 94 -1.21 10.15 15.56
CA GLY A 94 -1.88 9.70 14.34
C GLY A 94 -2.48 10.84 13.51
N GLU A 95 -2.07 12.08 13.76
CA GLU A 95 -2.54 13.25 13.02
C GLU A 95 -1.78 13.41 11.71
N GLY A 96 -2.52 13.82 10.67
CA GLY A 96 -1.96 14.00 9.33
C GLY A 96 -3.04 14.07 8.26
N TYR A 97 -2.65 13.84 7.04
CA TYR A 97 -3.57 13.93 5.89
C TYR A 97 -3.21 12.91 4.81
N TRP A 98 -4.22 12.51 4.05
CA TRP A 98 -4.06 11.74 2.83
C TRP A 98 -3.67 12.66 1.68
N ASP A 99 -2.69 12.22 0.90
CA ASP A 99 -2.32 12.84 -0.37
C ASP A 99 -3.40 12.58 -1.43
N THR A 100 -3.20 13.03 -2.65
CA THR A 100 -4.08 12.69 -3.78
C THR A 100 -3.73 11.29 -4.29
N MET A 101 -4.70 10.37 -4.28
CA MET A 101 -4.50 9.01 -4.79
C MET A 101 -4.00 9.00 -6.23
N ALA A 102 -3.13 8.04 -6.56
CA ALA A 102 -2.53 7.92 -7.86
C ALA A 102 -2.64 6.49 -8.42
N HIS A 103 -2.83 6.37 -9.72
CA HIS A 103 -2.84 5.07 -10.41
C HIS A 103 -1.41 4.53 -10.54
N GLY A 104 -1.20 3.28 -10.15
CA GLY A 104 0.11 2.63 -10.25
C GLY A 104 0.47 2.26 -11.69
N THR A 105 1.59 2.77 -12.18
CA THR A 105 2.18 2.37 -13.46
C THR A 105 3.03 1.12 -13.30
N LEU A 106 2.40 0.02 -12.84
CA LEU A 106 3.05 -1.27 -12.67
C LEU A 106 3.56 -1.79 -14.01
N VAL A 107 4.74 -2.43 -14.01
CA VAL A 107 5.34 -3.02 -15.22
C VAL A 107 4.43 -4.08 -15.82
N LYS A 108 3.78 -4.87 -14.95
CA LYS A 108 2.78 -5.87 -15.34
C LYS A 108 1.59 -5.85 -14.40
N ALA A 109 0.39 -5.73 -14.95
CA ALA A 109 -0.87 -5.88 -14.25
C ALA A 109 -1.97 -6.32 -15.23
N SER A 110 -2.91 -7.13 -14.75
CA SER A 110 -4.13 -7.44 -15.48
C SER A 110 -5.16 -6.32 -15.31
N ALA A 111 -5.97 -6.09 -16.34
CA ALA A 111 -7.14 -5.22 -16.24
C ALA A 111 -8.17 -5.72 -15.21
N ASN A 112 -8.24 -7.04 -14.99
CA ASN A 112 -9.02 -7.67 -13.94
C ASN A 112 -8.20 -7.77 -12.65
N ALA A 113 -7.90 -6.64 -12.04
CA ALA A 113 -7.22 -6.60 -10.76
C ALA A 113 -7.95 -7.44 -9.70
N CYS A 114 -7.20 -8.08 -8.84
CA CYS A 114 -7.70 -8.74 -7.64
C CYS A 114 -6.87 -8.33 -6.44
N ASN A 115 -7.14 -8.92 -5.27
CA ASN A 115 -6.31 -8.70 -4.11
C ASN A 115 -4.84 -8.99 -4.42
N GLY A 116 -3.96 -8.18 -3.85
CA GLY A 116 -2.51 -8.33 -3.90
C GLY A 116 -1.88 -7.68 -2.69
N GLU A 117 -0.75 -8.20 -2.28
CA GLU A 117 0.01 -7.68 -1.14
C GLU A 117 0.97 -6.60 -1.58
N ILE A 118 1.25 -5.66 -0.66
CA ILE A 118 2.34 -4.71 -0.77
C ILE A 118 3.29 -4.94 0.42
N LEU A 119 4.59 -4.94 0.14
CA LEU A 119 5.64 -4.97 1.17
C LEU A 119 6.71 -3.92 0.87
N ILE A 120 7.26 -3.33 1.94
CA ILE A 120 8.41 -2.43 1.87
C ILE A 120 9.56 -3.07 2.65
N VAL A 121 10.55 -3.58 1.94
CA VAL A 121 11.63 -4.37 2.54
C VAL A 121 12.98 -3.67 2.46
N PRO A 122 13.79 -3.64 3.53
CA PRO A 122 15.15 -3.14 3.48
C PRO A 122 16.04 -4.11 2.69
N VAL A 123 16.83 -3.58 1.78
CA VAL A 123 17.73 -4.36 0.91
C VAL A 123 19.10 -3.71 0.77
N VAL A 124 20.06 -4.51 0.31
CA VAL A 124 21.38 -4.03 -0.11
C VAL A 124 21.58 -4.36 -1.59
N LYS A 125 21.78 -3.36 -2.41
CA LYS A 125 22.05 -3.54 -3.85
C LYS A 125 23.41 -4.17 -4.04
N LYS A 126 23.48 -5.43 -4.46
CA LYS A 126 24.73 -6.21 -4.56
C LYS A 126 25.82 -5.52 -5.39
N ALA A 127 25.43 -4.90 -6.50
CA ALA A 127 26.38 -4.26 -7.41
C ALA A 127 27.12 -3.06 -6.81
N THR A 128 26.53 -2.38 -5.82
CA THR A 128 27.06 -1.11 -5.28
C THR A 128 27.24 -1.09 -3.77
N GLY A 129 26.71 -2.09 -3.04
CA GLY A 129 26.65 -2.07 -1.58
C GLY A 129 25.65 -1.05 -1.00
N LYS A 130 24.89 -0.33 -1.84
CA LYS A 130 23.95 0.70 -1.38
C LYS A 130 22.80 0.06 -0.59
N LYS A 131 22.57 0.55 0.63
CA LYS A 131 21.38 0.23 1.43
C LYS A 131 20.21 1.08 0.92
N MET A 132 19.07 0.46 0.74
CA MET A 132 17.85 1.09 0.24
C MET A 132 16.63 0.26 0.64
N TYR A 133 15.45 0.65 0.20
CA TYR A 133 14.25 -0.16 0.33
C TYR A 133 13.76 -0.62 -1.04
N LEU A 134 12.99 -1.69 -1.05
CA LEU A 134 12.33 -2.20 -2.22
C LEU A 134 10.82 -2.29 -1.92
N ALA A 135 10.01 -1.63 -2.73
CA ALA A 135 8.58 -1.84 -2.73
C ALA A 135 8.25 -3.04 -3.62
N LEU A 136 7.48 -3.97 -3.10
CA LEU A 136 6.99 -5.17 -3.79
C LEU A 136 5.47 -5.13 -3.85
N GLN A 137 4.87 -5.31 -5.04
CA GLN A 137 3.43 -5.39 -5.22
C GLN A 137 3.07 -6.65 -6.00
N SER A 138 2.40 -7.58 -5.35
CA SER A 138 1.90 -8.79 -6.02
C SER A 138 0.56 -8.52 -6.70
N VAL A 139 0.41 -8.98 -7.95
CA VAL A 139 -0.83 -8.92 -8.73
C VAL A 139 -0.84 -10.01 -9.80
N PRO A 140 -2.02 -10.41 -10.33
CA PRO A 140 -2.07 -11.19 -11.58
C PRO A 140 -1.55 -10.35 -12.76
N PHE A 141 -0.75 -10.96 -13.61
CA PHE A 141 -0.21 -10.30 -14.81
C PHE A 141 -1.09 -10.47 -16.05
N GLY A 142 -2.01 -11.43 -16.03
CA GLY A 142 -2.83 -11.73 -17.19
C GLY A 142 -2.10 -12.56 -18.25
N PRO A 143 -2.52 -12.50 -19.53
CA PRO A 143 -3.38 -11.50 -20.16
C PRO A 143 -4.88 -11.66 -19.89
N ALA A 144 -5.34 -12.84 -19.55
CA ALA A 144 -6.75 -13.12 -19.35
C ALA A 144 -7.07 -13.37 -17.88
N GLY A 145 -7.85 -12.47 -17.28
CA GLY A 145 -8.39 -12.67 -15.94
C GLY A 145 -7.31 -12.82 -14.86
N ARG A 146 -7.55 -13.76 -13.95
CA ARG A 146 -6.72 -14.04 -12.77
C ARG A 146 -5.72 -15.15 -13.08
N THR A 147 -4.70 -14.82 -13.84
CA THR A 147 -3.64 -15.72 -14.25
C THR A 147 -2.26 -15.10 -14.06
N ASN A 148 -1.24 -15.93 -13.98
CA ASN A 148 0.15 -15.51 -13.98
C ASN A 148 0.45 -14.52 -12.87
N VAL A 149 0.21 -14.88 -11.60
CA VAL A 149 0.54 -14.03 -10.46
C VAL A 149 2.05 -13.81 -10.39
N GLY A 150 2.43 -12.58 -10.19
CA GLY A 150 3.81 -12.18 -10.02
C GLY A 150 3.93 -10.94 -9.16
N ILE A 151 5.14 -10.45 -9.02
CA ILE A 151 5.53 -9.35 -8.16
C ILE A 151 6.13 -8.26 -9.03
N ASN A 152 5.55 -7.06 -9.00
CA ASN A 152 6.22 -5.84 -9.46
C ASN A 152 7.11 -5.32 -8.35
N TYR A 153 8.23 -4.69 -8.71
CA TYR A 153 9.13 -4.08 -7.74
C TYR A 153 9.52 -2.66 -8.15
N LYS A 154 9.79 -1.84 -7.14
CA LYS A 154 10.28 -0.48 -7.27
C LYS A 154 11.39 -0.23 -6.25
N GLU A 155 12.54 0.30 -6.69
CA GLU A 155 13.62 0.76 -5.83
C GLU A 155 13.21 2.06 -5.13
N LEU A 156 13.30 2.10 -3.81
CA LEU A 156 13.08 3.30 -3.00
C LEU A 156 14.43 3.77 -2.47
N ALA A 157 15.14 4.52 -3.29
CA ALA A 157 16.49 4.97 -3.04
C ALA A 157 16.57 6.33 -2.35
N GLY A 158 15.51 7.13 -2.47
CA GLY A 158 15.36 8.45 -1.90
C GLY A 158 13.89 8.88 -1.81
N TYR A 159 13.68 10.05 -1.21
CA TYR A 159 12.33 10.62 -1.02
C TYR A 159 11.61 10.93 -2.35
N GLU A 160 12.36 11.15 -3.41
CA GLU A 160 11.88 11.32 -4.79
C GLU A 160 11.14 10.10 -5.33
N ASP A 161 11.29 8.92 -4.72
CA ASP A 161 10.65 7.67 -5.15
C ASP A 161 9.31 7.41 -4.44
N PHE A 162 9.10 8.04 -3.29
CA PHE A 162 7.92 7.77 -2.44
C PHE A 162 7.35 8.99 -1.71
N GLY A 163 7.93 10.15 -1.89
CA GLY A 163 7.58 11.40 -1.20
C GLY A 163 6.17 11.91 -1.47
N SER A 164 5.42 11.30 -2.39
CA SER A 164 3.99 11.53 -2.62
C SER A 164 3.35 10.29 -3.24
N SER A 165 2.02 10.23 -3.26
CA SER A 165 1.28 9.16 -3.94
C SER A 165 1.66 9.06 -5.41
N ALA A 166 1.80 10.20 -6.10
CA ALA A 166 2.20 10.25 -7.50
C ALA A 166 3.62 9.72 -7.72
N LEU A 167 4.56 10.08 -6.85
CA LEU A 167 5.94 9.57 -6.90
C LEU A 167 6.00 8.08 -6.62
N PHE A 168 5.25 7.59 -5.63
CA PHE A 168 5.21 6.17 -5.32
C PHE A 168 4.58 5.34 -6.46
N ALA A 169 3.49 5.85 -7.04
CA ALA A 169 2.72 5.13 -8.05
C ALA A 169 3.41 5.00 -9.42
N LYS A 170 4.29 5.93 -9.77
CA LYS A 170 4.96 5.96 -11.07
C LYS A 170 6.27 5.15 -11.09
N ASP A 171 6.73 4.84 -12.30
CA ASP A 171 8.09 4.36 -12.61
C ASP A 171 8.50 3.11 -11.80
N TRP A 172 7.66 2.08 -11.82
CA TRP A 172 8.03 0.78 -11.27
C TRP A 172 9.09 0.10 -12.14
N ASP A 173 10.16 -0.41 -11.52
CA ASP A 173 11.40 -0.79 -12.19
C ASP A 173 11.34 -2.13 -12.93
N GLY A 174 10.51 -3.07 -12.45
CA GLY A 174 10.44 -4.38 -13.08
C GLY A 174 9.37 -5.28 -12.48
N ALA A 175 9.30 -6.49 -13.02
CA ALA A 175 8.36 -7.51 -12.56
C ALA A 175 8.93 -8.91 -12.70
N HIS A 176 8.58 -9.79 -11.76
CA HIS A 176 8.92 -11.21 -11.76
C HIS A 176 7.65 -12.05 -11.67
N MET A 177 7.45 -12.98 -12.58
CA MET A 177 6.32 -13.89 -12.58
C MET A 177 6.61 -15.11 -11.69
N SER A 178 5.72 -15.35 -10.72
CA SER A 178 5.87 -16.42 -9.73
C SER A 178 5.02 -17.65 -10.06
N SER A 179 3.96 -17.50 -10.85
CA SER A 179 3.04 -18.59 -11.23
C SER A 179 2.61 -18.46 -12.69
N TYR A 180 2.46 -19.59 -13.37
CA TYR A 180 2.06 -19.68 -14.78
C TYR A 180 0.64 -20.21 -14.99
N ILE A 181 -0.11 -20.40 -13.92
CA ILE A 181 -1.47 -20.98 -13.94
C ILE A 181 -2.50 -19.97 -13.45
N GLY A 182 -3.77 -20.34 -13.50
CA GLY A 182 -4.85 -19.59 -12.88
C GLY A 182 -4.56 -19.37 -11.39
N SER A 183 -4.48 -18.13 -10.98
CA SER A 183 -4.15 -17.75 -9.60
C SER A 183 -4.63 -16.34 -9.30
N ALA A 184 -5.07 -16.13 -8.07
CA ALA A 184 -5.60 -14.87 -7.57
C ALA A 184 -5.35 -14.77 -6.05
N TYR A 185 -5.55 -13.58 -5.49
CA TYR A 185 -5.47 -13.36 -4.04
C TYR A 185 -4.11 -13.74 -3.46
N SER A 186 -3.07 -13.13 -4.00
CA SER A 186 -1.70 -13.32 -3.52
C SER A 186 -1.43 -12.58 -2.22
N THR A 187 -0.64 -13.21 -1.37
CA THR A 187 -0.07 -12.61 -0.17
C THR A 187 1.44 -12.86 -0.15
N MET A 188 2.15 -11.99 0.54
CA MET A 188 3.60 -12.08 0.77
C MET A 188 3.85 -11.97 2.28
N ALA A 189 4.84 -12.70 2.80
CA ALA A 189 5.26 -12.66 4.20
C ALA A 189 6.79 -12.85 4.31
#